data_f175252e9bacc8b9f3492be8179da150
#
_entry.id   f175252e9bacc8b9f3492be8179da150
#
_cell.length_a   1.000
_cell.length_b   1.000
_cell.length_c   1.000
_cell.angle_alpha   90.00
_cell.angle_beta   90.00
_cell.angle_gamma   90.00
#
_symmetry.space_group_name_H-M   'P 1'
#
loop_
_entity.id
_entity.type
_entity.pdbx_description
1 polymer ?
#
loop_
_entity_poly.entity_id
_entity_poly.type
_entity_poly.pdbx_seq_one_letter_code
_entity_poly.pdbx_strand_id
1 'polypeptide(L)'
;MTVAEAAVLPDRLPLVDLSALGTPEGDQAIATELDAAFGGIGFAYFANTPITLAQQDAIVAASRAFHALPDAAKRAIDMNEFHRGYMAPKTSVIATSSVAKVTKPNYSESFMFMHEVAPDDPRFGLPLQGPNRWPAELPAFRDAVLAYQAAMEDFCRRLLRPVAIALGLAPDFLLPFFEKPTTFLRLLHYPPQAPDSADDEFGSAPHTDYGFLTILLQDMSGGLEVRRKDGAWLKATPIRGTYVVNVADMLARWTNGRWQSTPHRVKNLSGGDRYSCPYFFDMDMDARVECLATCTDAGNPPRFPPVLYGDYLLERLNKNYAYRQPPAA
;
A
#
# COMPACT_ATOMS: atom_id res chain seq x y z
N MET A 1 17.52 -4.57 40.39
CA MET A 1 17.08 -5.31 39.21
C MET A 1 15.66 -4.84 38.94
N THR A 2 15.50 -3.87 38.08
CA THR A 2 14.19 -3.38 37.61
C THR A 2 13.71 -4.34 36.53
N VAL A 3 12.58 -4.98 36.78
CA VAL A 3 11.86 -5.79 35.77
C VAL A 3 11.45 -4.83 34.68
N ALA A 4 12.05 -4.95 33.49
CA ALA A 4 11.57 -4.24 32.30
C ALA A 4 10.11 -4.66 32.10
N GLU A 5 9.19 -3.68 32.11
CA GLU A 5 7.81 -3.89 31.72
C GLU A 5 7.80 -4.52 30.32
N ALA A 6 7.41 -5.76 30.26
CA ALA A 6 7.17 -6.44 28.99
C ALA A 6 6.07 -5.66 28.27
N ALA A 7 6.42 -4.97 27.22
CA ALA A 7 5.47 -4.22 26.41
C ALA A 7 4.36 -5.19 25.98
N VAL A 8 3.13 -4.97 26.45
CA VAL A 8 1.96 -5.76 26.05
C VAL A 8 1.76 -5.53 24.54
N LEU A 9 2.00 -6.57 23.74
CA LEU A 9 1.79 -6.52 22.31
C LEU A 9 0.29 -6.42 22.01
N PRO A 10 -0.15 -5.58 21.06
CA PRO A 10 -1.57 -5.37 20.82
C PRO A 10 -2.25 -6.64 20.30
N ASP A 11 -3.46 -6.92 20.80
CA ASP A 11 -4.32 -8.01 20.32
C ASP A 11 -5.12 -7.63 19.07
N ARG A 12 -5.12 -6.34 18.71
CA ARG A 12 -5.77 -5.77 17.53
C ARG A 12 -4.98 -4.58 17.03
N LEU A 13 -5.17 -4.24 15.75
CA LEU A 13 -4.60 -3.00 15.21
C LEU A 13 -5.20 -1.78 15.92
N PRO A 14 -4.40 -0.73 16.20
CA PRO A 14 -4.91 0.54 16.71
C PRO A 14 -5.87 1.18 15.71
N LEU A 15 -6.78 2.02 16.22
CA LEU A 15 -7.71 2.80 15.41
C LEU A 15 -7.38 4.28 15.59
N VAL A 16 -7.26 4.99 14.48
CA VAL A 16 -7.04 6.43 14.39
C VAL A 16 -8.32 7.07 13.84
N ASP A 17 -8.90 8.01 14.60
CA ASP A 17 -10.10 8.74 14.18
C ASP A 17 -9.72 10.01 13.41
N LEU A 18 -10.13 10.09 12.15
CA LEU A 18 -9.83 11.21 11.26
C LEU A 18 -10.96 12.26 11.17
N SER A 19 -11.96 12.22 12.06
CA SER A 19 -13.09 13.16 12.02
C SER A 19 -12.67 14.63 12.10
N ALA A 20 -11.55 14.94 12.76
CA ALA A 20 -11.00 16.29 12.91
C ALA A 20 -9.85 16.62 11.93
N LEU A 21 -9.60 15.78 10.93
CA LEU A 21 -8.51 15.97 9.96
C LEU A 21 -8.64 17.31 9.21
N GLY A 22 -7.56 18.09 9.23
CA GLY A 22 -7.47 19.40 8.56
C GLY A 22 -7.76 20.58 9.47
N THR A 23 -8.01 20.34 10.76
CA THR A 23 -7.98 21.42 11.77
C THR A 23 -6.65 21.37 12.53
N PRO A 24 -6.09 22.50 13.00
CA PRO A 24 -4.80 22.49 13.70
C PRO A 24 -4.77 21.55 14.92
N GLU A 25 -5.82 21.59 15.74
CA GLU A 25 -5.97 20.77 16.95
C GLU A 25 -6.20 19.30 16.59
N GLY A 26 -7.00 19.03 15.55
CA GLY A 26 -7.25 17.69 15.04
C GLY A 26 -6.01 17.05 14.44
N ASP A 27 -5.25 17.79 13.62
CA ASP A 27 -4.01 17.31 13.03
C ASP A 27 -2.96 16.96 14.12
N GLN A 28 -2.93 17.74 15.23
CA GLN A 28 -2.05 17.45 16.37
C GLN A 28 -2.48 16.20 17.15
N ALA A 29 -3.77 16.00 17.34
CA ALA A 29 -4.32 14.79 17.99
C ALA A 29 -4.05 13.53 17.13
N ILE A 30 -4.36 13.61 15.83
CA ILE A 30 -4.10 12.54 14.86
C ILE A 30 -2.61 12.23 14.83
N ALA A 31 -1.72 13.23 14.82
CA ALA A 31 -0.28 13.03 14.83
C ALA A 31 0.20 12.19 16.02
N THR A 32 -0.37 12.40 17.20
CA THR A 32 -0.05 11.63 18.42
C THR A 32 -0.45 10.16 18.25
N GLU A 33 -1.66 9.90 17.71
CA GLU A 33 -2.14 8.55 17.47
C GLU A 33 -1.34 7.83 16.37
N LEU A 34 -0.97 8.56 15.30
CA LEU A 34 -0.10 8.03 14.22
C LEU A 34 1.26 7.62 14.74
N ASP A 35 1.91 8.45 15.56
CA ASP A 35 3.24 8.13 16.10
C ASP A 35 3.20 6.89 16.98
N ALA A 36 2.19 6.76 17.83
CA ALA A 36 1.99 5.57 18.66
C ALA A 36 1.74 4.31 17.81
N ALA A 37 0.86 4.39 16.81
CA ALA A 37 0.50 3.26 15.95
C ALA A 37 1.66 2.80 15.07
N PHE A 38 2.31 3.73 14.38
CA PHE A 38 3.35 3.44 13.40
C PHE A 38 4.70 3.10 14.05
N GLY A 39 5.02 3.70 15.19
CA GLY A 39 6.16 3.30 16.02
C GLY A 39 5.96 1.95 16.73
N GLY A 40 4.70 1.58 16.99
CA GLY A 40 4.31 0.31 17.61
C GLY A 40 4.35 -0.86 16.65
N ILE A 41 3.30 -1.02 15.85
CA ILE A 41 3.10 -2.14 14.91
C ILE A 41 3.23 -1.73 13.43
N GLY A 42 3.31 -0.43 13.12
CA GLY A 42 3.40 0.05 11.74
C GLY A 42 2.08 0.01 10.96
N PHE A 43 0.97 -0.30 11.61
CA PHE A 43 -0.37 -0.45 11.05
C PHE A 43 -1.42 0.23 11.92
N ALA A 44 -2.48 0.75 11.30
CA ALA A 44 -3.67 1.24 12.00
C ALA A 44 -4.93 1.07 11.14
N TYR A 45 -6.11 1.04 11.78
CA TYR A 45 -7.36 1.37 11.10
C TYR A 45 -7.53 2.89 11.09
N PHE A 46 -7.94 3.44 9.95
CA PHE A 46 -8.38 4.84 9.83
C PHE A 46 -9.90 4.86 9.71
N ALA A 47 -10.55 5.49 10.70
CA ALA A 47 -12.00 5.70 10.73
C ALA A 47 -12.34 7.15 10.37
N ASN A 48 -13.61 7.39 9.99
CA ASN A 48 -14.14 8.71 9.67
C ASN A 48 -13.32 9.46 8.60
N THR A 49 -12.83 8.71 7.62
CA THR A 49 -12.10 9.28 6.47
C THR A 49 -13.04 10.13 5.60
N PRO A 50 -12.51 11.07 4.79
CA PRO A 50 -13.35 11.84 3.86
C PRO A 50 -13.94 11.02 2.72
N ILE A 51 -13.50 9.76 2.56
CA ILE A 51 -14.03 8.85 1.54
C ILE A 51 -15.33 8.23 2.04
N THR A 52 -16.43 8.54 1.37
CA THR A 52 -17.76 8.07 1.75
C THR A 52 -17.94 6.56 1.56
N LEU A 53 -18.87 5.95 2.30
CA LEU A 53 -19.23 4.54 2.09
C LEU A 53 -19.68 4.26 0.64
N ALA A 54 -20.38 5.20 0.01
CA ALA A 54 -20.79 5.07 -1.38
C ALA A 54 -19.59 4.98 -2.35
N GLN A 55 -18.55 5.78 -2.13
CA GLN A 55 -17.32 5.70 -2.92
C GLN A 55 -16.56 4.39 -2.68
N GLN A 56 -16.50 3.93 -1.41
CA GLN A 56 -15.92 2.63 -1.07
C GLN A 56 -16.66 1.48 -1.75
N ASP A 57 -17.99 1.49 -1.70
CA ASP A 57 -18.81 0.45 -2.34
C ASP A 57 -18.70 0.49 -3.87
N ALA A 58 -18.64 1.69 -4.46
CA ALA A 58 -18.52 1.85 -5.91
C ALA A 58 -17.22 1.25 -6.45
N ILE A 59 -16.07 1.49 -5.79
CA ILE A 59 -14.78 0.92 -6.25
C ILE A 59 -14.73 -0.61 -6.06
N VAL A 60 -15.30 -1.14 -4.98
CA VAL A 60 -15.40 -2.60 -4.77
C VAL A 60 -16.32 -3.22 -5.81
N ALA A 61 -17.45 -2.59 -6.13
CA ALA A 61 -18.35 -3.05 -7.20
C ALA A 61 -17.68 -3.03 -8.58
N ALA A 62 -16.92 -1.96 -8.89
CA ALA A 62 -16.15 -1.87 -10.12
C ALA A 62 -15.07 -2.98 -10.18
N SER A 63 -14.38 -3.25 -9.09
CA SER A 63 -13.42 -4.36 -8.98
C SER A 63 -14.07 -5.71 -9.25
N ARG A 64 -15.23 -5.99 -8.65
CA ARG A 64 -16.00 -7.22 -8.88
C ARG A 64 -16.41 -7.36 -10.34
N ALA A 65 -16.95 -6.30 -10.95
CA ALA A 65 -17.37 -6.30 -12.35
C ALA A 65 -16.19 -6.57 -13.29
N PHE A 66 -15.02 -5.97 -13.03
CA PHE A 66 -13.81 -6.21 -13.83
C PHE A 66 -13.34 -7.66 -13.73
N HIS A 67 -13.22 -8.22 -12.52
CA HIS A 67 -12.74 -9.59 -12.35
C HIS A 67 -13.74 -10.66 -12.82
N ALA A 68 -15.03 -10.30 -12.96
CA ALA A 68 -16.05 -11.17 -13.56
C ALA A 68 -16.00 -11.21 -15.10
N LEU A 69 -15.20 -10.35 -15.75
CA LEU A 69 -15.02 -10.41 -17.22
C LEU A 69 -14.42 -11.75 -17.66
N PRO A 70 -14.73 -12.21 -18.89
CA PRO A 70 -14.03 -13.35 -19.49
C PRO A 70 -12.52 -13.14 -19.50
N ASP A 71 -11.74 -14.23 -19.33
CA ASP A 71 -10.28 -14.15 -19.27
C ASP A 71 -9.67 -13.46 -20.50
N ALA A 72 -10.23 -13.70 -21.69
CA ALA A 72 -9.80 -13.05 -22.92
C ALA A 72 -9.92 -11.51 -22.88
N ALA A 73 -11.01 -10.97 -22.28
CA ALA A 73 -11.22 -9.54 -22.14
C ALA A 73 -10.23 -8.92 -21.14
N LYS A 74 -9.97 -9.60 -20.01
CA LYS A 74 -8.96 -9.17 -19.03
C LYS A 74 -7.55 -9.19 -19.64
N ARG A 75 -7.19 -10.25 -20.37
CA ARG A 75 -5.88 -10.39 -21.02
C ARG A 75 -5.66 -9.43 -22.19
N ALA A 76 -6.71 -8.93 -22.84
CA ALA A 76 -6.58 -7.88 -23.83
C ALA A 76 -5.90 -6.61 -23.30
N ILE A 77 -5.91 -6.44 -21.99
CA ILE A 77 -5.26 -5.33 -21.27
C ILE A 77 -4.22 -5.84 -20.27
N ASP A 78 -3.51 -6.91 -20.58
CA ASP A 78 -2.39 -7.40 -19.75
C ASP A 78 -1.40 -6.28 -19.43
N MET A 79 -0.70 -6.43 -18.31
CA MET A 79 0.29 -5.46 -17.80
C MET A 79 1.26 -5.00 -18.89
N ASN A 80 1.40 -3.68 -19.05
CA ASN A 80 2.34 -3.09 -19.98
C ASN A 80 3.70 -2.73 -19.33
N GLU A 81 4.62 -2.22 -20.14
CA GLU A 81 5.96 -1.77 -19.70
C GLU A 81 5.89 -0.62 -18.66
N PHE A 82 4.79 0.14 -18.63
CA PHE A 82 4.55 1.20 -17.65
C PHE A 82 3.92 0.70 -16.34
N HIS A 83 3.82 -0.61 -16.15
CA HIS A 83 3.25 -1.23 -14.95
C HIS A 83 1.76 -0.95 -14.76
N ARG A 84 0.97 -0.96 -15.83
CA ARG A 84 -0.48 -0.75 -15.84
C ARG A 84 -1.20 -1.85 -16.60
N GLY A 85 -2.36 -2.23 -16.11
CA GLY A 85 -3.22 -3.23 -16.74
C GLY A 85 -3.51 -4.43 -15.85
N TYR A 86 -3.89 -5.53 -16.47
CA TYR A 86 -4.26 -6.77 -15.81
C TYR A 86 -3.05 -7.65 -15.48
N MET A 87 -3.04 -8.20 -14.30
CA MET A 87 -2.09 -9.21 -13.85
C MET A 87 -2.85 -10.49 -13.51
N ALA A 88 -2.59 -11.54 -14.27
CA ALA A 88 -3.24 -12.82 -14.09
C ALA A 88 -2.76 -13.54 -12.80
N PRO A 89 -3.56 -14.49 -12.28
CA PRO A 89 -3.16 -15.32 -11.14
C PRO A 89 -1.83 -16.04 -11.41
N LYS A 90 -1.03 -16.23 -10.37
CA LYS A 90 0.23 -16.97 -10.42
C LYS A 90 1.33 -16.37 -11.33
N THR A 91 1.25 -15.06 -11.60
CA THR A 91 2.26 -14.34 -12.41
C THR A 91 3.20 -13.47 -11.58
N SER A 92 2.98 -13.34 -10.27
CA SER A 92 3.84 -12.58 -9.37
C SER A 92 4.39 -13.47 -8.24
N VAL A 93 5.69 -13.32 -7.95
CA VAL A 93 6.35 -13.98 -6.83
C VAL A 93 7.01 -12.90 -5.99
N ILE A 94 6.75 -12.90 -4.69
CA ILE A 94 7.40 -11.95 -3.76
C ILE A 94 8.77 -12.52 -3.38
N ALA A 95 9.74 -12.40 -4.28
CA ALA A 95 11.09 -12.91 -4.07
C ALA A 95 11.87 -12.15 -2.98
N THR A 96 11.44 -10.92 -2.65
CA THR A 96 12.13 -10.04 -1.69
C THR A 96 11.58 -10.13 -0.25
N SER A 97 10.80 -11.16 0.07
CA SER A 97 10.29 -11.36 1.44
C SER A 97 11.44 -11.46 2.45
N SER A 98 11.36 -10.66 3.53
CA SER A 98 12.33 -10.67 4.63
C SER A 98 12.04 -11.72 5.70
N VAL A 99 10.88 -12.39 5.63
CA VAL A 99 10.38 -13.26 6.71
C VAL A 99 10.07 -14.69 6.26
N ALA A 100 10.10 -14.96 4.96
CA ALA A 100 9.87 -16.29 4.42
C ALA A 100 10.60 -16.45 3.08
N LYS A 101 11.09 -17.65 2.79
CA LYS A 101 11.54 -17.99 1.43
C LYS A 101 10.30 -18.29 0.59
N VAL A 102 9.88 -17.31 -0.22
CA VAL A 102 8.71 -17.43 -1.10
C VAL A 102 9.16 -18.01 -2.44
N THR A 103 8.64 -19.18 -2.79
CA THR A 103 8.91 -19.86 -4.06
C THR A 103 7.67 -20.07 -4.90
N LYS A 104 6.49 -20.06 -4.27
CA LYS A 104 5.20 -20.18 -4.95
C LYS A 104 4.65 -18.82 -5.34
N PRO A 105 4.04 -18.70 -6.53
CA PRO A 105 3.40 -17.47 -6.95
C PRO A 105 2.12 -17.20 -6.15
N ASN A 106 1.74 -15.92 -6.07
CA ASN A 106 0.50 -15.49 -5.44
C ASN A 106 -0.73 -16.00 -6.21
N TYR A 107 -1.77 -16.39 -5.47
CA TYR A 107 -3.05 -16.85 -6.04
C TYR A 107 -3.95 -15.73 -6.54
N SER A 108 -3.66 -14.48 -6.17
CA SER A 108 -4.48 -13.32 -6.57
C SER A 108 -4.27 -12.93 -8.02
N GLU A 109 -5.32 -12.36 -8.60
CA GLU A 109 -5.26 -11.58 -9.84
C GLU A 109 -5.52 -10.11 -9.51
N SER A 110 -5.14 -9.18 -10.40
CA SER A 110 -5.37 -7.77 -10.14
C SER A 110 -5.40 -6.90 -11.39
N PHE A 111 -6.09 -5.76 -11.29
CA PHE A 111 -5.94 -4.62 -12.20
C PHE A 111 -5.09 -3.55 -11.53
N MET A 112 -4.06 -3.09 -12.24
CA MET A 112 -3.15 -2.04 -11.78
C MET A 112 -3.41 -0.75 -12.53
N PHE A 113 -3.66 0.31 -11.78
CA PHE A 113 -3.84 1.68 -12.26
C PHE A 113 -2.79 2.59 -11.62
N MET A 114 -2.30 3.55 -12.38
CA MET A 114 -1.46 4.65 -11.87
C MET A 114 -2.01 5.99 -12.40
N HIS A 115 -1.45 7.12 -11.92
CA HIS A 115 -1.80 8.42 -12.48
C HIS A 115 -1.65 8.43 -14.01
N GLU A 116 -2.55 9.10 -14.71
CA GLU A 116 -2.46 9.23 -16.17
C GLU A 116 -1.31 10.16 -16.55
N VAL A 117 -0.56 9.78 -17.57
CA VAL A 117 0.47 10.62 -18.18
C VAL A 117 0.08 10.83 -19.63
N ALA A 118 -0.25 12.07 -19.97
CA ALA A 118 -0.63 12.44 -21.32
C ALA A 118 0.56 12.36 -22.29
N PRO A 119 0.33 12.09 -23.59
CA PRO A 119 1.42 11.97 -24.57
C PRO A 119 2.28 13.23 -24.72
N ASP A 120 1.74 14.40 -24.39
CA ASP A 120 2.44 15.71 -24.40
C ASP A 120 3.11 16.06 -23.06
N ASP A 121 2.95 15.24 -22.01
CA ASP A 121 3.69 15.39 -20.75
C ASP A 121 5.17 15.06 -20.96
N PRO A 122 6.11 15.91 -20.55
CA PRO A 122 7.55 15.68 -20.72
C PRO A 122 8.05 14.40 -20.03
N ARG A 123 7.28 13.81 -19.09
CA ARG A 123 7.59 12.54 -18.44
C ARG A 123 7.14 11.32 -19.25
N PHE A 124 6.30 11.50 -20.27
CA PHE A 124 5.78 10.39 -21.06
C PHE A 124 6.91 9.53 -21.64
N GLY A 125 6.82 8.22 -21.45
CA GLY A 125 7.84 7.26 -21.88
C GLY A 125 8.97 7.00 -20.86
N LEU A 126 9.06 7.81 -19.78
CA LEU A 126 9.98 7.48 -18.68
C LEU A 126 9.46 6.25 -17.91
N PRO A 127 10.30 5.58 -17.10
CA PRO A 127 9.88 4.44 -16.29
C PRO A 127 8.63 4.76 -15.46
N LEU A 128 7.62 3.91 -15.54
CA LEU A 128 6.30 4.06 -14.88
C LEU A 128 5.49 5.29 -15.35
N GLN A 129 5.86 5.97 -16.43
CA GLN A 129 5.19 7.16 -16.93
C GLN A 129 4.56 6.88 -18.30
N GLY A 130 3.30 6.48 -18.32
CA GLY A 130 2.58 6.15 -19.55
C GLY A 130 1.06 6.03 -19.34
N PRO A 131 0.31 5.63 -20.37
CA PRO A 131 -1.13 5.54 -20.32
C PRO A 131 -1.61 4.32 -19.54
N ASN A 132 -2.75 4.45 -18.87
CA ASN A 132 -3.47 3.30 -18.33
C ASN A 132 -4.14 2.48 -19.45
N ARG A 133 -4.47 1.24 -19.14
CA ARG A 133 -5.20 0.33 -20.02
C ARG A 133 -6.59 0.10 -19.47
N TRP A 134 -7.62 0.20 -20.32
CA TRP A 134 -9.00 0.15 -19.90
C TRP A 134 -9.76 -0.98 -20.62
N PRO A 135 -10.60 -1.77 -19.91
CA PRO A 135 -11.41 -2.81 -20.53
C PRO A 135 -12.50 -2.17 -21.40
N ALA A 136 -12.56 -2.55 -22.67
CA ALA A 136 -13.55 -2.03 -23.60
C ALA A 136 -14.98 -2.44 -23.23
N GLU A 137 -15.12 -3.59 -22.58
CA GLU A 137 -16.39 -4.19 -22.16
C GLU A 137 -17.04 -3.48 -20.97
N LEU A 138 -16.29 -2.63 -20.24
CA LEU A 138 -16.76 -1.92 -19.05
C LEU A 138 -16.48 -0.42 -19.14
N PRO A 139 -17.16 0.34 -19.97
CA PRO A 139 -16.88 1.78 -20.15
C PRO A 139 -17.01 2.59 -18.84
N ALA A 140 -17.97 2.26 -17.97
CA ALA A 140 -18.15 2.93 -16.68
C ALA A 140 -17.04 2.61 -15.65
N PHE A 141 -16.23 1.58 -15.87
CA PHE A 141 -15.13 1.19 -15.00
C PHE A 141 -14.08 2.29 -14.88
N ARG A 142 -13.73 2.90 -16.02
CA ARG A 142 -12.76 4.00 -16.05
C ARG A 142 -13.17 5.15 -15.16
N ASP A 143 -14.42 5.60 -15.29
CA ASP A 143 -14.93 6.75 -14.53
C ASP A 143 -14.95 6.45 -13.01
N ALA A 144 -15.34 5.23 -12.62
CA ALA A 144 -15.33 4.80 -11.23
C ALA A 144 -13.91 4.79 -10.64
N VAL A 145 -12.93 4.25 -11.39
CA VAL A 145 -11.52 4.21 -10.96
C VAL A 145 -10.94 5.61 -10.84
N LEU A 146 -11.16 6.48 -11.83
CA LEU A 146 -10.65 7.85 -11.83
C LEU A 146 -11.26 8.69 -10.69
N ALA A 147 -12.57 8.58 -10.47
CA ALA A 147 -13.24 9.29 -9.37
C ALA A 147 -12.71 8.85 -7.99
N TYR A 148 -12.51 7.54 -7.80
CA TYR A 148 -11.94 7.02 -6.55
C TYR A 148 -10.48 7.46 -6.37
N GLN A 149 -9.66 7.39 -7.42
CA GLN A 149 -8.27 7.82 -7.39
C GLN A 149 -8.14 9.30 -7.00
N ALA A 150 -8.94 10.19 -7.60
CA ALA A 150 -8.91 11.61 -7.27
C ALA A 150 -9.28 11.87 -5.80
N ALA A 151 -10.30 11.18 -5.29
CA ALA A 151 -10.69 11.29 -3.88
C ALA A 151 -9.60 10.76 -2.94
N MET A 152 -8.96 9.64 -3.28
CA MET A 152 -7.86 9.06 -2.50
C MET A 152 -6.62 9.97 -2.50
N GLU A 153 -6.28 10.58 -3.63
CA GLU A 153 -5.15 11.50 -3.70
C GLU A 153 -5.37 12.73 -2.83
N ASP A 154 -6.56 13.38 -2.90
CA ASP A 154 -6.90 14.49 -2.01
C ASP A 154 -6.81 14.09 -0.54
N PHE A 155 -7.40 12.96 -0.18
CA PHE A 155 -7.32 12.43 1.18
C PHE A 155 -5.87 12.22 1.64
N CYS A 156 -5.04 11.57 0.83
CA CYS A 156 -3.65 11.28 1.19
C CYS A 156 -2.79 12.55 1.30
N ARG A 157 -3.03 13.57 0.46
CA ARG A 157 -2.37 14.87 0.57
C ARG A 157 -2.68 15.56 1.90
N ARG A 158 -3.92 15.45 2.38
CA ARG A 158 -4.32 15.99 3.70
C ARG A 158 -3.64 15.26 4.86
N LEU A 159 -3.32 13.96 4.71
CA LEU A 159 -2.57 13.20 5.72
C LEU A 159 -1.12 13.63 5.87
N LEU A 160 -0.51 14.29 4.89
CA LEU A 160 0.88 14.74 4.98
C LEU A 160 1.13 15.67 6.16
N ARG A 161 0.15 16.51 6.53
CA ARG A 161 0.28 17.44 7.67
C ARG A 161 0.39 16.72 9.01
N PRO A 162 -0.59 15.90 9.44
CA PRO A 162 -0.45 15.18 10.70
C PRO A 162 0.73 14.20 10.70
N VAL A 163 1.13 13.64 9.55
CA VAL A 163 2.35 12.82 9.45
C VAL A 163 3.60 13.66 9.71
N ALA A 164 3.72 14.86 9.13
CA ALA A 164 4.85 15.77 9.40
C ALA A 164 4.91 16.15 10.88
N ILE A 165 3.77 16.54 11.48
CA ILE A 165 3.67 16.89 12.90
C ILE A 165 4.10 15.71 13.79
N ALA A 166 3.65 14.50 13.51
CA ALA A 166 4.01 13.28 14.25
C ALA A 166 5.52 13.01 14.25
N LEU A 167 6.20 13.44 13.19
CA LEU A 167 7.65 13.31 13.04
C LEU A 167 8.44 14.50 13.61
N GLY A 168 7.75 15.47 14.24
CA GLY A 168 8.37 16.68 14.79
C GLY A 168 8.85 17.67 13.73
N LEU A 169 8.22 17.66 12.56
CA LEU A 169 8.53 18.53 11.42
C LEU A 169 7.51 19.66 11.30
N ALA A 170 7.82 20.69 10.52
CA ALA A 170 6.84 21.71 10.14
C ALA A 170 5.66 21.03 9.39
N PRO A 171 4.40 21.49 9.59
CA PRO A 171 3.22 20.83 9.02
C PRO A 171 3.22 20.70 7.49
N ASP A 172 3.95 21.55 6.79
CA ASP A 172 4.07 21.60 5.33
C ASP A 172 5.38 20.98 4.80
N PHE A 173 6.24 20.48 5.68
CA PHE A 173 7.56 19.94 5.34
C PHE A 173 7.51 18.87 4.24
N LEU A 174 6.51 18.01 4.26
CA LEU A 174 6.41 16.89 3.32
C LEU A 174 5.85 17.32 1.94
N LEU A 175 5.14 18.44 1.84
CA LEU A 175 4.44 18.84 0.60
C LEU A 175 5.33 18.89 -0.65
N PRO A 176 6.55 19.44 -0.60
CA PRO A 176 7.42 19.50 -1.78
C PRO A 176 7.85 18.14 -2.35
N PHE A 177 7.79 17.08 -1.55
CA PHE A 177 8.12 15.72 -1.98
C PHE A 177 6.95 14.99 -2.64
N PHE A 178 5.76 15.60 -2.65
CA PHE A 178 4.51 15.05 -3.18
C PHE A 178 3.82 16.00 -4.16
N GLU A 179 4.57 16.82 -4.90
CA GLU A 179 4.00 17.69 -5.95
C GLU A 179 3.40 16.87 -7.09
N LYS A 180 4.10 15.79 -7.48
CA LYS A 180 3.71 14.83 -8.52
C LYS A 180 3.80 13.40 -7.96
N PRO A 181 2.96 13.05 -6.98
CA PRO A 181 3.12 11.81 -6.24
C PRO A 181 3.02 10.59 -7.16
N THR A 182 3.83 9.60 -6.85
CA THR A 182 3.74 8.29 -7.48
C THR A 182 2.60 7.53 -6.80
N THR A 183 1.51 7.29 -7.51
CA THR A 183 0.35 6.61 -6.96
C THR A 183 0.03 5.33 -7.72
N PHE A 184 -0.33 4.29 -6.96
CA PHE A 184 -0.83 3.03 -7.51
C PHE A 184 -2.16 2.70 -6.86
N LEU A 185 -3.17 2.41 -7.66
CA LEU A 185 -4.39 1.76 -7.20
C LEU A 185 -4.41 0.35 -7.76
N ARG A 186 -4.45 -0.65 -6.90
CA ARG A 186 -4.48 -2.05 -7.30
C ARG A 186 -5.80 -2.67 -6.89
N LEU A 187 -6.65 -3.03 -7.85
CA LEU A 187 -7.87 -3.75 -7.57
C LEU A 187 -7.55 -5.25 -7.57
N LEU A 188 -7.60 -5.86 -6.39
CA LEU A 188 -7.21 -7.25 -6.16
C LEU A 188 -8.43 -8.14 -5.97
N HIS A 189 -8.39 -9.29 -6.62
CA HIS A 189 -9.29 -10.41 -6.41
C HIS A 189 -8.50 -11.63 -5.92
N TYR A 190 -8.98 -12.24 -4.86
CA TYR A 190 -8.44 -13.46 -4.27
C TYR A 190 -9.50 -14.54 -4.30
N PRO A 191 -9.40 -15.52 -5.21
CA PRO A 191 -10.25 -16.70 -5.17
C PRO A 191 -10.16 -17.41 -3.82
N PRO A 192 -11.18 -18.18 -3.41
CA PRO A 192 -11.12 -18.95 -2.18
C PRO A 192 -10.00 -20.00 -2.25
N GLN A 193 -9.22 -20.09 -1.17
CA GLN A 193 -8.25 -21.16 -0.99
C GLN A 193 -8.91 -22.34 -0.29
N ALA A 194 -8.51 -23.55 -0.63
CA ALA A 194 -8.98 -24.74 0.08
C ALA A 194 -8.54 -24.68 1.54
N PRO A 195 -9.38 -25.13 2.50
CA PRO A 195 -9.03 -25.14 3.92
C PRO A 195 -7.75 -25.90 4.25
N ASP A 196 -7.42 -26.91 3.44
CA ASP A 196 -6.22 -27.76 3.52
C ASP A 196 -5.09 -27.30 2.61
N SER A 197 -5.17 -26.06 2.04
CA SER A 197 -4.09 -25.50 1.24
C SER A 197 -2.79 -25.46 2.03
N ALA A 198 -1.66 -25.69 1.36
CA ALA A 198 -0.35 -25.74 2.00
C ALA A 198 -0.01 -24.40 2.71
N ASP A 199 0.76 -24.49 3.78
CA ASP A 199 1.13 -23.33 4.60
C ASP A 199 1.89 -22.25 3.85
N ASP A 200 2.57 -22.62 2.77
CA ASP A 200 3.34 -21.76 1.88
C ASP A 200 2.55 -21.27 0.65
N GLU A 201 1.23 -21.51 0.60
CA GLU A 201 0.32 -21.00 -0.41
C GLU A 201 -0.42 -19.76 0.11
N PHE A 202 -0.31 -18.64 -0.62
CA PHE A 202 -0.85 -17.35 -0.21
C PHE A 202 -1.63 -16.68 -1.34
N GLY A 203 -2.67 -15.96 -0.98
CA GLY A 203 -3.26 -14.96 -1.86
C GLY A 203 -2.28 -13.82 -2.15
N SER A 204 -1.58 -13.37 -1.09
CA SER A 204 -0.38 -12.54 -1.16
C SER A 204 0.61 -13.03 -0.12
N ALA A 205 1.81 -13.44 -0.56
CA ALA A 205 2.86 -13.95 0.32
C ALA A 205 3.37 -12.87 1.28
N PRO A 206 4.02 -13.26 2.40
CA PRO A 206 4.56 -12.31 3.36
C PRO A 206 5.51 -11.28 2.70
N HIS A 207 5.22 -9.99 2.87
CA HIS A 207 5.99 -8.89 2.29
C HIS A 207 5.85 -7.60 3.11
N THR A 208 6.67 -6.62 2.78
CA THR A 208 6.53 -5.21 3.13
C THR A 208 6.24 -4.41 1.86
N ASP A 209 5.53 -3.28 1.98
CA ASP A 209 5.31 -2.34 0.89
C ASP A 209 6.53 -1.44 0.69
N TYR A 210 6.69 -0.84 -0.50
CA TYR A 210 7.96 -0.21 -0.87
C TYR A 210 8.04 1.29 -0.59
N GLY A 211 6.90 1.99 -0.66
CA GLY A 211 6.84 3.44 -0.71
C GLY A 211 6.65 4.15 0.64
N PHE A 212 5.66 5.05 0.71
CA PHE A 212 5.39 5.90 1.86
C PHE A 212 4.28 5.33 2.74
N LEU A 213 3.05 5.35 2.26
CA LEU A 213 1.87 4.79 2.95
C LEU A 213 1.05 3.93 1.99
N THR A 214 0.55 2.83 2.50
CA THR A 214 -0.49 2.03 1.84
C THR A 214 -1.82 2.23 2.55
N ILE A 215 -2.85 2.64 1.82
CA ILE A 215 -4.21 2.85 2.32
C ILE A 215 -5.10 1.77 1.70
N LEU A 216 -5.39 0.73 2.48
CA LEU A 216 -6.08 -0.47 2.00
C LEU A 216 -7.56 -0.44 2.33
N LEU A 217 -8.41 -0.38 1.31
CA LEU A 217 -9.80 -0.77 1.43
C LEU A 217 -9.91 -2.29 1.26
N GLN A 218 -10.56 -2.98 2.18
CA GLN A 218 -10.85 -4.41 2.08
C GLN A 218 -12.35 -4.67 2.25
N ASP A 219 -12.84 -5.73 1.61
CA ASP A 219 -14.19 -6.22 1.86
C ASP A 219 -14.30 -6.91 3.22
N MET A 220 -15.48 -7.46 3.55
CA MET A 220 -15.72 -8.06 4.86
C MET A 220 -15.25 -9.52 4.98
N SER A 221 -14.53 -10.06 3.97
CA SER A 221 -14.07 -11.47 3.96
C SER A 221 -12.92 -11.75 4.95
N GLY A 222 -12.11 -10.72 5.28
CA GLY A 222 -10.93 -10.89 6.12
C GLY A 222 -9.71 -11.40 5.37
N GLY A 223 -8.85 -12.18 6.04
CA GLY A 223 -7.68 -12.85 5.45
C GLY A 223 -6.38 -12.04 5.44
N LEU A 224 -6.40 -10.75 5.75
CA LEU A 224 -5.17 -9.97 5.98
C LEU A 224 -4.61 -10.27 7.37
N GLU A 225 -3.32 -10.56 7.42
CA GLU A 225 -2.59 -10.79 8.66
C GLU A 225 -1.30 -9.96 8.69
N VAL A 226 -1.04 -9.35 9.85
CA VAL A 226 0.11 -8.46 10.12
C VAL A 226 1.05 -9.15 11.10
N ARG A 227 2.34 -9.13 10.84
CA ARG A 227 3.33 -9.79 11.69
C ARG A 227 3.68 -8.94 12.90
N ARG A 228 3.49 -9.48 14.10
CA ARG A 228 3.90 -8.83 15.36
C ARG A 228 5.41 -8.98 15.57
N LYS A 229 5.97 -8.19 16.49
CA LYS A 229 7.40 -8.24 16.85
C LYS A 229 7.83 -9.57 17.46
N ASP A 230 6.89 -10.30 18.10
CA ASP A 230 7.12 -11.66 18.61
C ASP A 230 7.06 -12.76 17.53
N GLY A 231 6.79 -12.38 16.28
CA GLY A 231 6.68 -13.28 15.13
C GLY A 231 5.28 -13.85 14.89
N ALA A 232 4.32 -13.65 15.81
CA ALA A 232 2.94 -14.07 15.62
C ALA A 232 2.22 -13.23 14.56
N TRP A 233 1.19 -13.81 13.94
CA TRP A 233 0.36 -13.16 12.94
C TRP A 233 -0.94 -12.66 13.55
N LEU A 234 -1.15 -11.35 13.50
CA LEU A 234 -2.36 -10.68 13.97
C LEU A 234 -3.32 -10.50 12.80
N LYS A 235 -4.57 -10.95 12.95
CA LYS A 235 -5.62 -10.77 11.94
C LYS A 235 -6.07 -9.31 11.90
N ALA A 236 -6.01 -8.68 10.74
CA ALA A 236 -6.61 -7.37 10.49
C ALA A 236 -8.09 -7.54 10.11
N THR A 237 -8.92 -7.84 11.11
CA THR A 237 -10.37 -8.08 10.92
C THR A 237 -11.04 -6.86 10.30
N PRO A 238 -11.80 -7.01 9.19
CA PRO A 238 -12.44 -5.87 8.54
C PRO A 238 -13.42 -5.14 9.46
N ILE A 239 -13.36 -3.81 9.41
CA ILE A 239 -14.31 -2.91 10.05
C ILE A 239 -14.94 -2.06 8.93
N ARG A 240 -16.27 -2.14 8.79
CA ARG A 240 -16.99 -1.41 7.72
C ARG A 240 -16.73 0.09 7.82
N GLY A 241 -16.38 0.71 6.69
CA GLY A 241 -16.15 2.14 6.60
C GLY A 241 -14.76 2.59 7.04
N THR A 242 -13.86 1.65 7.40
CA THR A 242 -12.47 1.97 7.73
C THR A 242 -11.52 1.53 6.61
N TYR A 243 -10.32 2.10 6.65
CA TYR A 243 -9.17 1.63 5.89
C TYR A 243 -8.15 0.99 6.83
N VAL A 244 -7.44 -0.03 6.36
CA VAL A 244 -6.19 -0.47 7.01
C VAL A 244 -5.06 0.35 6.39
N VAL A 245 -4.27 1.02 7.22
CA VAL A 245 -3.16 1.86 6.74
C VAL A 245 -1.85 1.38 7.33
N ASN A 246 -0.82 1.28 6.51
CA ASN A 246 0.50 0.88 6.96
C ASN A 246 1.63 1.77 6.42
N VAL A 247 2.68 1.82 7.23
CA VAL A 247 3.98 2.37 6.86
C VAL A 247 4.65 1.44 5.87
N ALA A 248 5.20 2.00 4.81
CA ALA A 248 5.98 1.26 3.83
C ALA A 248 7.50 1.49 4.03
N ASP A 249 8.33 0.75 3.28
CA ASP A 249 9.78 0.70 3.47
C ASP A 249 10.48 2.07 3.37
N MET A 250 10.02 2.92 2.45
CA MET A 250 10.65 4.23 2.26
C MET A 250 10.36 5.17 3.43
N LEU A 251 9.13 5.16 3.96
CA LEU A 251 8.80 5.94 5.16
C LEU A 251 9.54 5.41 6.40
N ALA A 252 9.63 4.08 6.55
CA ALA A 252 10.43 3.48 7.63
C ALA A 252 11.91 3.90 7.54
N ARG A 253 12.44 3.96 6.33
CA ARG A 253 13.80 4.40 6.02
C ARG A 253 13.99 5.90 6.32
N TRP A 254 13.04 6.74 5.90
CA TRP A 254 13.03 8.18 6.13
C TRP A 254 13.02 8.51 7.63
N THR A 255 12.23 7.76 8.40
CA THR A 255 12.16 7.88 9.87
C THR A 255 13.29 7.15 10.63
N ASN A 256 14.36 6.72 9.95
CA ASN A 256 15.48 5.99 10.52
C ASN A 256 15.06 4.73 11.32
N GLY A 257 13.93 4.11 10.96
CA GLY A 257 13.36 2.96 11.63
C GLY A 257 12.57 3.29 12.91
N ARG A 258 12.26 4.58 13.18
CA ARG A 258 11.33 4.97 14.24
C ARG A 258 9.93 4.39 13.97
N TRP A 259 9.45 4.48 12.74
CA TRP A 259 8.23 3.83 12.27
C TRP A 259 8.55 2.53 11.55
N GLN A 260 7.65 1.55 11.65
CA GLN A 260 7.92 0.18 11.24
C GLN A 260 7.26 -0.15 9.91
N SER A 261 8.03 -0.54 8.91
CA SER A 261 7.49 -1.25 7.74
C SER A 261 7.31 -2.72 8.13
N THR A 262 6.07 -3.10 8.39
CA THR A 262 5.77 -4.39 9.02
C THR A 262 5.33 -5.42 7.99
N PRO A 263 5.91 -6.63 8.01
CA PRO A 263 5.50 -7.71 7.13
C PRO A 263 4.04 -8.08 7.33
N HIS A 264 3.34 -8.26 6.21
CA HIS A 264 1.94 -8.68 6.19
C HIS A 264 1.70 -9.67 5.05
N ARG A 265 0.61 -10.42 5.12
CA ARG A 265 0.25 -11.45 4.15
C ARG A 265 -1.26 -11.59 4.01
N VAL A 266 -1.71 -12.27 2.96
CA VAL A 266 -3.13 -12.60 2.76
C VAL A 266 -3.29 -14.10 2.53
N LYS A 267 -4.19 -14.72 3.32
CA LYS A 267 -4.76 -16.05 3.07
C LYS A 267 -6.28 -15.93 2.98
N ASN A 268 -6.87 -16.29 1.85
CA ASN A 268 -8.33 -16.27 1.72
C ASN A 268 -8.93 -17.63 2.06
N LEU A 269 -9.20 -17.84 3.34
CA LEU A 269 -9.84 -19.04 3.87
C LEU A 269 -11.33 -18.82 4.18
N SER A 270 -11.95 -17.76 3.63
CA SER A 270 -13.35 -17.41 3.89
C SER A 270 -14.37 -18.33 3.21
N GLY A 271 -13.93 -19.14 2.25
CA GLY A 271 -14.82 -19.98 1.43
C GLY A 271 -15.48 -19.24 0.25
N GLY A 272 -15.28 -17.94 0.14
CA GLY A 272 -15.77 -17.08 -0.95
C GLY A 272 -14.68 -16.20 -1.52
N ASP A 273 -15.02 -15.44 -2.55
CA ASP A 273 -14.12 -14.45 -3.14
C ASP A 273 -13.85 -13.30 -2.17
N ARG A 274 -12.60 -12.86 -2.11
CA ARG A 274 -12.16 -11.68 -1.40
C ARG A 274 -11.74 -10.60 -2.36
N TYR A 275 -12.11 -9.35 -2.07
CA TYR A 275 -11.69 -8.18 -2.83
C TYR A 275 -11.02 -7.16 -1.94
N SER A 276 -9.95 -6.55 -2.44
CA SER A 276 -9.31 -5.42 -1.76
C SER A 276 -8.71 -4.43 -2.76
N CYS A 277 -8.65 -3.17 -2.34
CA CYS A 277 -8.22 -2.05 -3.17
C CYS A 277 -7.14 -1.25 -2.43
N PRO A 278 -5.88 -1.74 -2.35
CA PRO A 278 -4.79 -0.93 -1.82
C PRO A 278 -4.51 0.26 -2.74
N TYR A 279 -4.40 1.42 -2.12
CA TYR A 279 -3.92 2.64 -2.71
C TYR A 279 -2.55 2.97 -2.11
N PHE A 280 -1.52 2.94 -2.94
CA PHE A 280 -0.17 3.30 -2.56
C PHE A 280 0.02 4.77 -2.85
N PHE A 281 0.38 5.53 -1.84
CA PHE A 281 0.63 6.97 -1.95
C PHE A 281 2.08 7.23 -1.61
N ASP A 282 2.86 7.52 -2.64
CA ASP A 282 4.30 7.62 -2.55
C ASP A 282 4.78 8.98 -3.07
N MET A 283 5.99 9.37 -2.67
CA MET A 283 6.61 10.62 -3.08
C MET A 283 6.90 10.65 -4.59
N ASP A 284 7.30 11.80 -5.06
CA ASP A 284 7.76 12.02 -6.43
C ASP A 284 8.93 11.08 -6.77
N MET A 285 9.02 10.62 -8.02
CA MET A 285 10.07 9.68 -8.44
C MET A 285 11.50 10.21 -8.26
N ASP A 286 11.68 11.52 -8.33
CA ASP A 286 12.95 12.22 -8.15
C ASP A 286 13.17 12.73 -6.72
N ALA A 287 12.26 12.40 -5.78
CA ALA A 287 12.42 12.74 -4.38
C ALA A 287 13.65 12.04 -3.78
N ARG A 288 14.56 12.85 -3.22
CA ARG A 288 15.71 12.35 -2.47
C ARG A 288 15.32 12.11 -1.01
N VAL A 289 15.38 10.87 -0.58
CA VAL A 289 15.05 10.45 0.77
C VAL A 289 16.33 10.18 1.56
N GLU A 290 16.48 10.85 2.69
CA GLU A 290 17.56 10.64 3.66
C GLU A 290 16.98 10.73 5.08
N CYS A 291 17.61 10.05 6.05
CA CYS A 291 17.08 9.98 7.40
C CYS A 291 16.79 11.37 7.96
N LEU A 292 15.55 11.59 8.44
CA LEU A 292 15.10 12.86 9.01
C LEU A 292 15.95 13.23 10.25
N ALA A 293 16.38 14.48 10.33
CA ALA A 293 17.14 14.98 11.48
C ALA A 293 16.41 14.81 12.81
N THR A 294 15.07 14.89 12.80
CA THR A 294 14.21 14.65 13.98
C THR A 294 14.16 13.17 14.40
N CYS A 295 14.64 12.27 13.56
CA CYS A 295 14.69 10.82 13.83
C CYS A 295 16.13 10.30 14.04
N THR A 296 17.12 11.18 14.13
CA THR A 296 18.53 10.84 14.31
C THR A 296 19.16 11.65 15.43
N ASP A 297 20.10 11.06 16.12
CA ASP A 297 20.94 11.73 17.14
C ASP A 297 22.30 11.01 17.29
N ALA A 298 23.12 11.42 18.25
CA ALA A 298 24.44 10.82 18.49
C ALA A 298 24.34 9.33 18.91
N GLY A 299 23.25 8.93 19.58
CA GLY A 299 22.98 7.54 19.98
C GLY A 299 22.26 6.71 18.91
N ASN A 300 21.64 7.38 17.93
CA ASN A 300 20.91 6.77 16.81
C ASN A 300 21.27 7.48 15.49
N PRO A 301 22.50 7.32 14.99
CA PRO A 301 22.93 7.96 13.75
C PRO A 301 22.15 7.43 12.53
N PRO A 302 22.20 8.10 11.37
CA PRO A 302 21.54 7.64 10.16
C PRO A 302 21.93 6.20 9.80
N ARG A 303 20.97 5.31 9.74
CA ARG A 303 21.14 3.88 9.45
C ARG A 303 21.09 3.56 7.95
N PHE A 304 20.54 4.47 7.17
CA PHE A 304 20.31 4.30 5.75
C PHE A 304 21.00 5.42 4.96
N PRO A 305 21.75 5.10 3.88
CA PRO A 305 22.27 6.12 2.99
C PRO A 305 21.13 6.82 2.22
N PRO A 306 21.33 8.07 1.80
CA PRO A 306 20.39 8.75 0.91
C PRO A 306 20.12 7.96 -0.37
N VAL A 307 18.88 8.03 -0.88
CA VAL A 307 18.45 7.33 -2.10
C VAL A 307 17.41 8.18 -2.84
N LEU A 308 17.38 8.09 -4.18
CA LEU A 308 16.25 8.54 -4.97
C LEU A 308 15.11 7.52 -4.88
N TYR A 309 13.89 7.99 -4.61
CA TYR A 309 12.74 7.09 -4.46
C TYR A 309 12.51 6.26 -5.74
N GLY A 310 12.58 6.89 -6.91
CA GLY A 310 12.40 6.22 -8.18
C GLY A 310 13.37 5.06 -8.41
N ASP A 311 14.65 5.24 -8.08
CA ASP A 311 15.65 4.19 -8.22
C ASP A 311 15.34 3.00 -7.30
N TYR A 312 14.98 3.30 -6.05
CA TYR A 312 14.59 2.29 -5.08
C TYR A 312 13.35 1.51 -5.53
N LEU A 313 12.31 2.21 -5.97
CA LEU A 313 11.07 1.59 -6.44
C LEU A 313 11.32 0.69 -7.66
N LEU A 314 12.05 1.18 -8.66
CA LEU A 314 12.36 0.42 -9.88
C LEU A 314 13.17 -0.83 -9.56
N GLU A 315 14.14 -0.76 -8.65
CA GLU A 315 14.90 -1.93 -8.19
C GLU A 315 13.97 -3.00 -7.58
N ARG A 316 13.02 -2.59 -6.73
CA ARG A 316 12.04 -3.49 -6.09
C ARG A 316 11.10 -4.12 -7.12
N LEU A 317 10.55 -3.33 -8.03
CA LEU A 317 9.67 -3.82 -9.09
C LEU A 317 10.40 -4.79 -10.02
N ASN A 318 11.62 -4.47 -10.44
CA ASN A 318 12.40 -5.33 -11.31
C ASN A 318 12.74 -6.69 -10.68
N LYS A 319 12.89 -6.76 -9.34
CA LYS A 319 13.15 -8.03 -8.64
C LYS A 319 11.91 -8.92 -8.50
N ASN A 320 10.71 -8.32 -8.40
CA ASN A 320 9.49 -9.07 -8.04
C ASN A 320 8.56 -9.37 -9.24
N TYR A 321 8.78 -8.76 -10.40
CA TYR A 321 7.92 -8.93 -11.56
C TYR A 321 8.71 -9.50 -12.75
N ALA A 322 8.39 -10.76 -13.13
CA ALA A 322 9.12 -11.49 -14.18
C ALA A 322 9.11 -10.76 -15.53
N TYR A 323 8.01 -10.10 -15.91
CA TYR A 323 7.92 -9.36 -17.18
C TYR A 323 8.85 -8.14 -17.26
N ARG A 324 9.41 -7.70 -16.12
CA ARG A 324 10.39 -6.60 -16.04
C ARG A 324 11.84 -7.09 -16.06
N GLN A 325 12.06 -8.40 -15.99
CA GLN A 325 13.40 -8.99 -16.06
C GLN A 325 13.79 -9.20 -17.52
N PRO A 326 15.07 -9.05 -17.88
CA PRO A 326 15.52 -9.42 -19.21
C PRO A 326 15.20 -10.91 -19.45
N PRO A 327 14.89 -11.30 -20.71
CA PRO A 327 14.73 -12.73 -21.04
C PRO A 327 15.92 -13.51 -20.50
N ALA A 328 15.64 -14.68 -19.91
CA ALA A 328 16.72 -15.58 -19.52
C ALA A 328 17.55 -15.93 -20.76
N ALA A 329 18.86 -15.71 -20.69
CA ALA A 329 19.80 -15.97 -21.77
C ALA A 329 19.89 -17.48 -22.09
#